data_9e07100418a22f122dba72b756f1d804
#
_entry.id   9e07100418a22f122dba72b756f1d804
#
_cell.length_a   1.000
_cell.length_b   1.000
_cell.length_c   1.000
_cell.angle_alpha   90.00
_cell.angle_beta   90.00
_cell.angle_gamma   90.00
#
_symmetry.space_group_name_H-M   'P 1'
#
loop_
_entity.id
_entity.type
_entity.pdbx_description
1 polymer ?
#
loop_
_entity_poly.entity_id
_entity_poly.type
_entity_poly.pdbx_seq_one_letter_code
_entity_poly.pdbx_strand_id
1 'polypeptide(L)'
;MTLMIETITPPDRGTFRLDLQLATDIRVSAETARKSVSAFVGREIGDLLHGDRPDLVWGASGVFWRVPVILSSRSFGRVGAVGAVDVNVETGELNLSDDLILLLSDNAHRLAAGAAL
;
A
#
# COMPACT_ATOMS: atom_id res chain seq x y z
N MET A 1 11.73 -5.06 1.96
CA MET A 1 10.49 -5.21 2.74
C MET A 1 10.72 -4.71 4.15
N THR A 2 9.81 -3.93 4.68
CA THR A 2 9.88 -3.32 6.01
C THR A 2 8.68 -3.76 6.83
N LEU A 3 8.89 -3.96 8.14
CA LEU A 3 7.80 -4.15 9.08
C LEU A 3 7.48 -2.80 9.73
N MET A 4 6.20 -2.43 9.72
CA MET A 4 5.66 -1.23 10.35
C MET A 4 4.65 -1.61 11.42
N ILE A 5 4.73 -0.95 12.58
CA ILE A 5 3.79 -1.16 13.68
C ILE A 5 3.07 0.16 13.94
N GLU A 6 1.76 0.18 13.71
CA GLU A 6 0.97 1.42 13.74
C GLU A 6 0.25 1.67 15.06
N THR A 7 0.20 0.65 15.94
CA THR A 7 -0.58 0.74 17.18
C THR A 7 0.17 1.35 18.35
N ILE A 8 1.43 1.71 18.15
CA ILE A 8 2.31 2.19 19.22
C ILE A 8 2.70 3.63 18.95
N THR A 9 2.49 4.49 19.95
CA THR A 9 2.91 5.89 19.90
C THR A 9 4.16 6.06 20.77
N PRO A 10 5.32 6.41 20.15
CA PRO A 10 6.52 6.65 20.96
C PRO A 10 6.44 7.96 21.73
N PRO A 11 7.19 8.10 22.82
CA PRO A 11 7.30 9.39 23.52
C PRO A 11 8.08 10.39 22.65
N ASP A 12 7.84 11.69 22.88
CA ASP A 12 8.56 12.73 22.15
C ASP A 12 10.06 12.70 22.46
N ARG A 13 10.41 12.35 23.69
CA ARG A 13 11.80 12.20 24.10
C ARG A 13 11.88 11.33 25.36
N GLY A 14 13.09 10.94 25.70
CA GLY A 14 13.36 10.05 26.81
C GLY A 14 13.67 8.64 26.31
N THR A 15 13.67 7.68 27.23
CA THR A 15 13.92 6.29 26.86
C THR A 15 12.64 5.66 26.32
N PHE A 16 12.75 5.07 25.12
CA PHE A 16 11.69 4.26 24.54
C PHE A 16 12.14 2.81 24.51
N ARG A 17 11.38 1.94 25.18
CA ARG A 17 11.64 0.51 25.18
C ARG A 17 10.44 -0.23 24.61
N LEU A 18 10.71 -1.16 23.69
CA LEU A 18 9.69 -1.96 23.03
C LEU A 18 10.04 -3.44 23.14
N ASP A 19 9.23 -4.18 23.88
CA ASP A 19 9.32 -5.63 24.02
C ASP A 19 8.06 -6.24 23.44
N LEU A 20 8.16 -6.91 22.28
CA LEU A 20 7.03 -7.48 21.57
C LEU A 20 7.22 -8.97 21.29
N GLN A 21 6.13 -9.73 21.49
CA GLN A 21 6.02 -11.08 21.00
C GLN A 21 4.76 -11.15 20.15
N LEU A 22 4.95 -11.12 18.83
CA LEU A 22 3.87 -11.09 17.87
C LEU A 22 4.02 -12.26 16.90
N ALA A 23 2.91 -12.91 16.58
CA ALA A 23 2.89 -14.00 15.62
C ALA A 23 1.67 -13.88 14.71
N THR A 24 1.87 -14.14 13.44
CA THR A 24 0.79 -14.22 12.45
C THR A 24 1.17 -15.24 11.39
N ASP A 25 0.15 -15.84 10.75
CA ASP A 25 0.36 -16.73 9.62
C ASP A 25 0.27 -15.94 8.33
N ILE A 26 1.37 -15.87 7.60
CA ILE A 26 1.41 -15.23 6.28
C ILE A 26 1.13 -16.29 5.24
N ARG A 27 -0.09 -16.30 4.69
CA ARG A 27 -0.52 -17.26 3.67
C ARG A 27 -0.45 -16.69 2.26
N VAL A 28 -0.45 -15.37 2.16
CA VAL A 28 -0.35 -14.65 0.89
C VAL A 28 1.00 -13.96 0.87
N SER A 29 1.81 -14.24 -0.15
CA SER A 29 3.13 -13.64 -0.26
C SER A 29 3.04 -12.16 -0.62
N ALA A 30 4.11 -11.42 -0.33
CA ALA A 30 4.24 -10.02 -0.73
C ALA A 30 4.06 -9.86 -2.25
N GLU A 31 4.64 -10.76 -3.04
CA GLU A 31 4.53 -10.70 -4.51
C GLU A 31 3.12 -10.97 -4.99
N THR A 32 2.40 -11.92 -4.40
CA THR A 32 1.00 -12.17 -4.72
C THR A 32 0.14 -10.94 -4.40
N ALA A 33 0.37 -10.32 -3.24
CA ALA A 33 -0.34 -9.10 -2.86
C ALA A 33 -0.07 -7.96 -3.86
N ARG A 34 1.19 -7.75 -4.24
CA ARG A 34 1.57 -6.75 -5.23
C ARG A 34 0.86 -6.97 -6.56
N LYS A 35 0.84 -8.22 -7.04
CA LYS A 35 0.17 -8.58 -8.30
C LYS A 35 -1.33 -8.36 -8.24
N SER A 36 -1.97 -8.71 -7.13
CA SER A 36 -3.41 -8.51 -6.93
C SER A 36 -3.78 -7.03 -6.96
N VAL A 37 -3.00 -6.19 -6.30
CA VAL A 37 -3.23 -4.75 -6.31
C VAL A 37 -2.97 -4.17 -7.71
N SER A 38 -1.90 -4.57 -8.38
CA SER A 38 -1.59 -4.13 -9.75
C SER A 38 -2.74 -4.44 -10.71
N ALA A 39 -3.29 -5.66 -10.64
CA ALA A 39 -4.41 -6.07 -11.47
C ALA A 39 -5.66 -5.22 -11.20
N PHE A 40 -5.97 -4.98 -9.92
CA PHE A 40 -7.12 -4.20 -9.53
C PHE A 40 -7.02 -2.75 -9.99
N VAL A 41 -5.93 -2.05 -9.62
CA VAL A 41 -5.79 -0.62 -9.91
C VAL A 41 -5.65 -0.35 -11.41
N GLY A 42 -4.98 -1.25 -12.13
CA GLY A 42 -4.82 -1.14 -13.58
C GLY A 42 -6.14 -1.30 -14.33
N ARG A 43 -7.00 -2.18 -13.86
CA ARG A 43 -8.28 -2.45 -14.48
C ARG A 43 -9.36 -1.46 -14.07
N GLU A 44 -9.45 -1.13 -12.77
CA GLU A 44 -10.58 -0.39 -12.22
C GLU A 44 -10.34 1.13 -12.12
N ILE A 45 -9.09 1.58 -12.11
CA ILE A 45 -8.76 2.99 -11.92
C ILE A 45 -8.03 3.56 -13.13
N GLY A 46 -6.91 2.97 -13.52
CA GLY A 46 -6.14 3.46 -14.66
C GLY A 46 -5.01 2.52 -15.04
N ASP A 47 -4.80 2.34 -16.35
CA ASP A 47 -3.85 1.37 -16.90
C ASP A 47 -2.38 1.75 -16.67
N LEU A 48 -2.10 2.98 -16.26
CA LEU A 48 -0.76 3.44 -15.89
C LEU A 48 -0.45 3.24 -14.40
N LEU A 49 -1.40 2.71 -13.64
CA LEU A 49 -1.24 2.42 -12.21
C LEU A 49 -0.83 0.98 -11.98
N HIS A 50 0.05 0.78 -11.01
CA HIS A 50 0.48 -0.55 -10.59
C HIS A 50 0.89 -0.55 -9.12
N GLY A 51 0.93 -1.75 -8.51
CA GLY A 51 1.45 -1.94 -7.18
C GLY A 51 2.97 -2.04 -7.18
N ASP A 52 3.58 -1.49 -6.16
CA ASP A 52 5.01 -1.57 -5.91
C ASP A 52 5.29 -2.51 -4.73
N ARG A 53 6.55 -2.61 -4.33
CA ARG A 53 7.02 -3.51 -3.29
C ARG A 53 6.27 -3.28 -1.97
N PRO A 54 5.59 -4.30 -1.41
CA PRO A 54 4.84 -4.13 -0.17
C PRO A 54 5.70 -4.03 1.07
N ASP A 55 5.16 -3.37 2.09
CA ASP A 55 5.64 -3.46 3.46
C ASP A 55 4.64 -4.29 4.29
N LEU A 56 5.14 -4.97 5.31
CA LEU A 56 4.29 -5.67 6.27
C LEU A 56 3.89 -4.69 7.36
N VAL A 57 2.57 -4.55 7.58
CA VAL A 57 2.03 -3.60 8.55
C VAL A 57 1.27 -4.34 9.62
N TRP A 58 1.63 -4.10 10.87
CA TRP A 58 0.91 -4.60 12.03
C TRP A 58 0.05 -3.48 12.60
N GLY A 59 -1.23 -3.49 12.26
CA GLY A 59 -2.18 -2.45 12.66
C GLY A 59 -3.14 -2.92 13.75
N ALA A 60 -4.01 -2.02 14.20
CA ALA A 60 -5.00 -2.31 15.23
C ALA A 60 -6.02 -3.37 14.77
N SER A 61 -6.32 -3.45 13.48
CA SER A 61 -7.32 -4.37 12.92
C SER A 61 -6.70 -5.64 12.32
N GLY A 62 -5.39 -5.83 12.41
CA GLY A 62 -4.72 -7.02 11.91
C GLY A 62 -3.42 -6.75 11.19
N VAL A 63 -2.96 -7.76 10.45
CA VAL A 63 -1.69 -7.71 9.74
C VAL A 63 -1.97 -7.68 8.24
N PHE A 64 -1.29 -6.77 7.54
CA PHE A 64 -1.53 -6.51 6.12
C PHE A 64 -0.23 -6.36 5.36
N TRP A 65 -0.27 -6.70 4.08
CA TRP A 65 0.68 -6.18 3.11
C TRP A 65 0.19 -4.83 2.65
N ARG A 66 0.92 -3.76 2.94
CA ARG A 66 0.63 -2.42 2.41
C ARG A 66 1.34 -2.25 1.09
N VAL A 67 0.57 -2.23 0.02
CA VAL A 67 1.08 -2.16 -1.35
C VAL A 67 0.97 -0.73 -1.84
N PRO A 68 2.09 -0.02 -2.03
CA PRO A 68 2.06 1.31 -2.65
C PRO A 68 1.52 1.23 -4.06
N VAL A 69 0.70 2.20 -4.44
CA VAL A 69 0.19 2.34 -5.81
C VAL A 69 0.95 3.47 -6.48
N ILE A 70 1.55 3.13 -7.62
CA ILE A 70 2.48 4.01 -8.34
C ILE A 70 1.87 4.34 -9.70
N LEU A 71 1.95 5.63 -10.08
CA LEU A 71 1.69 6.08 -11.43
C LEU A 71 3.01 6.05 -12.21
N SER A 72 2.99 5.39 -13.36
CA SER A 72 4.13 5.38 -14.28
C SER A 72 3.67 5.81 -15.67
N SER A 73 4.57 6.35 -16.46
CA SER A 73 4.32 6.65 -17.87
C SER A 73 5.30 5.86 -18.75
N ARG A 74 4.90 5.67 -20.00
CA ARG A 74 5.77 5.00 -20.97
C ARG A 74 7.01 5.84 -21.32
N SER A 75 6.88 7.17 -21.25
CA SER A 75 7.95 8.09 -21.63
C SER A 75 8.88 8.41 -20.49
N PHE A 76 8.36 8.57 -19.27
CA PHE A 76 9.11 9.05 -18.12
C PHE A 76 9.38 7.97 -17.05
N GLY A 77 8.79 6.78 -17.18
CA GLY A 77 8.86 5.76 -16.16
C GLY A 77 8.04 6.15 -14.93
N ARG A 78 8.59 5.96 -13.74
CA ARG A 78 7.90 6.24 -12.49
C ARG A 78 7.65 7.74 -12.32
N VAL A 79 6.37 8.11 -12.16
CA VAL A 79 5.98 9.50 -11.91
C VAL A 79 5.84 9.75 -10.42
N GLY A 80 5.17 8.86 -9.68
CA GLY A 80 5.05 8.99 -8.24
C GLY A 80 4.01 8.08 -7.63
N ALA A 81 3.91 8.13 -6.30
CA ALA A 81 2.96 7.36 -5.54
C ALA A 81 1.63 8.12 -5.42
N VAL A 82 0.53 7.40 -5.57
CA VAL A 82 -0.83 7.96 -5.45
C VAL A 82 -1.53 7.52 -4.17
N GLY A 83 -1.01 6.53 -3.49
CA GLY A 83 -1.56 5.99 -2.26
C GLY A 83 -1.12 4.55 -2.05
N ALA A 84 -1.90 3.81 -1.29
CA ALA A 84 -1.61 2.40 -1.01
C ALA A 84 -2.91 1.61 -0.84
N VAL A 85 -2.81 0.30 -1.07
CA VAL A 85 -3.88 -0.66 -0.81
C VAL A 85 -3.37 -1.73 0.13
N ASP A 86 -4.09 -1.99 1.21
CA ASP A 86 -3.75 -3.01 2.17
C ASP A 86 -4.38 -4.35 1.78
N VAL A 87 -3.58 -5.41 1.88
CA VAL A 87 -3.99 -6.78 1.53
C VAL A 87 -3.84 -7.66 2.77
N ASN A 88 -4.91 -8.36 3.15
CA ASN A 88 -4.87 -9.27 4.29
C ASN A 88 -3.88 -10.40 4.04
N VAL A 89 -2.95 -10.61 4.98
CA VAL A 89 -1.87 -11.60 4.82
C VAL A 89 -2.37 -13.05 4.87
N GLU A 90 -3.54 -13.28 5.45
CA GLU A 90 -4.10 -14.63 5.55
C GLU A 90 -5.05 -14.95 4.40
N THR A 91 -5.89 -14.01 4.01
CA THR A 91 -6.96 -14.23 3.02
C THR A 91 -6.64 -13.72 1.63
N GLY A 92 -5.73 -12.75 1.52
CA GLY A 92 -5.45 -12.07 0.25
C GLY A 92 -6.49 -11.03 -0.13
N GLU A 93 -7.45 -10.78 0.74
CA GLU A 93 -8.51 -9.80 0.48
C GLU A 93 -7.95 -8.38 0.49
N LEU A 94 -8.29 -7.61 -0.54
CA LEU A 94 -7.92 -6.20 -0.63
C LEU A 94 -8.88 -5.37 0.22
N ASN A 95 -8.33 -4.49 1.04
CA ASN A 95 -9.12 -3.58 1.86
C ASN A 95 -9.46 -2.33 1.03
N LEU A 96 -10.64 -2.35 0.43
CA LEU A 96 -11.10 -1.33 -0.49
C LEU A 96 -12.34 -0.63 0.06
N SER A 97 -12.45 0.65 -0.26
CA SER A 97 -13.66 1.45 -0.04
C SER A 97 -13.84 2.39 -1.21
N ASP A 98 -15.05 2.90 -1.40
CA ASP A 98 -15.30 3.89 -2.44
C ASP A 98 -14.46 5.15 -2.22
N ASP A 99 -14.27 5.55 -0.96
CA ASP A 99 -13.43 6.71 -0.61
C ASP A 99 -11.97 6.47 -1.00
N LEU A 100 -11.44 5.28 -0.76
CA LEU A 100 -10.07 4.94 -1.16
C LEU A 100 -9.91 4.96 -2.68
N ILE A 101 -10.87 4.38 -3.40
CA ILE A 101 -10.84 4.35 -4.87
C ILE A 101 -10.87 5.78 -5.43
N LEU A 102 -11.74 6.64 -4.89
CA LEU A 102 -11.79 8.04 -5.27
C LEU A 102 -10.47 8.76 -4.97
N LEU A 103 -9.89 8.53 -3.80
CA LEU A 103 -8.62 9.13 -3.41
C LEU A 103 -7.50 8.75 -4.38
N LEU A 104 -7.39 7.46 -4.71
CA LEU A 104 -6.38 6.97 -5.65
C LEU A 104 -6.58 7.59 -7.03
N SER A 105 -7.82 7.65 -7.50
CA SER A 105 -8.17 8.24 -8.79
C SER A 105 -7.84 9.73 -8.84
N ASP A 106 -8.24 10.49 -7.82
CA ASP A 106 -7.98 11.94 -7.75
C ASP A 106 -6.48 12.24 -7.67
N ASN A 107 -5.74 11.46 -6.88
CA ASN A 107 -4.30 11.62 -6.76
C ASN A 107 -3.59 11.30 -8.08
N ALA A 108 -4.05 10.26 -8.78
CA ALA A 108 -3.52 9.90 -10.09
C ALA A 108 -3.74 11.03 -11.12
N HIS A 109 -4.93 11.60 -11.16
CA HIS A 109 -5.25 12.71 -12.05
C HIS A 109 -4.41 13.95 -11.76
N ARG A 110 -4.25 14.31 -10.49
CA ARG A 110 -3.43 15.47 -10.09
C ARG A 110 -1.96 15.25 -10.43
N LEU A 111 -1.46 14.06 -10.18
CA LEU A 111 -0.06 13.72 -10.46
C LEU A 111 0.20 13.71 -11.97
N ALA A 112 -0.72 13.15 -12.74
CA ALA A 112 -0.64 13.13 -14.20
C ALA A 112 -0.67 14.55 -14.79
N ALA A 113 -1.55 15.41 -14.28
CA ALA A 113 -1.64 16.81 -14.71
C ALA A 113 -0.35 17.58 -14.42
N GLY A 114 0.24 17.39 -13.23
CA GLY A 114 1.50 18.02 -12.85
C GLY A 114 2.68 17.54 -13.68
N ALA A 115 2.65 16.33 -14.19
CA ALA A 115 3.68 15.75 -15.06
C ALA A 115 3.39 15.94 -16.55
N ALA A 116 2.31 16.60 -16.91
CA ALA A 116 1.82 16.81 -18.28
C ALA A 116 1.60 15.49 -19.05
N LEU A 117 1.05 14.51 -18.34
CA LEU A 117 0.71 13.22 -18.93
C LEU A 117 -0.65 13.24 -19.63
#